data_55b5587c6f2785905f8a46a72aadd8a9
#
_entry.id   55b5587c6f2785905f8a46a72aadd8a9
#
_cell.length_a   1.000
_cell.length_b   1.000
_cell.length_c   1.000
_cell.angle_alpha   90.00
_cell.angle_beta   90.00
_cell.angle_gamma   90.00
#
_symmetry.space_group_name_H-M   'P 1'
#
loop_
_entity.id
_entity.type
_entity.pdbx_description
1 polymer ?
#
loop_
_entity_poly.entity_id
_entity_poly.type
_entity_poly.pdbx_seq_one_letter_code
_entity_poly.pdbx_strand_id
1 'polypeptide(L)'
;MNKVFARKQKDIERMVRQIFDDKSIINVGLSGGRSIIPIIKSLMKVNLNRLKGLRFFLVDERLAANFNQTHLLKNGFKELLDIKKINKKQLFFPKITGNFNKDLEACNKIAKNNSLDLVFLGVGEDCHIASIFPKAKELESENLASLVIDSPKMPKERITLTLKAFENAKKVLIFFGKEKRKALKNYENNYKNKNYPASFIKGKNIIIITDIK
;
A
#
# COMPACT_ATOMS: atom_id res chain seq x y z
N MET A 1 -3.45 -10.68 15.76
CA MET A 1 -4.06 -10.06 14.54
C MET A 1 -5.31 -9.32 14.97
N ASN A 2 -5.36 -8.02 14.77
CA ASN A 2 -6.52 -7.20 15.14
C ASN A 2 -7.40 -6.99 13.91
N LYS A 3 -8.67 -7.45 13.97
CA LYS A 3 -9.67 -7.24 12.92
C LYS A 3 -10.59 -6.08 13.32
N VAL A 4 -10.64 -5.05 12.49
CA VAL A 4 -11.45 -3.84 12.72
C VAL A 4 -12.59 -3.83 11.69
N PHE A 5 -13.82 -3.86 12.18
CA PHE A 5 -14.99 -3.65 11.35
C PHE A 5 -15.23 -2.15 11.18
N ALA A 6 -15.05 -1.66 9.96
CA ALA A 6 -15.21 -0.26 9.63
C ALA A 6 -16.30 -0.08 8.57
N ARG A 7 -17.54 0.08 9.00
CA ARG A 7 -18.68 0.31 8.11
C ARG A 7 -18.89 1.78 7.76
N LYS A 8 -18.41 2.67 8.62
CA LYS A 8 -18.53 4.11 8.46
C LYS A 8 -17.15 4.74 8.38
N GLN A 9 -17.03 5.80 7.63
CA GLN A 9 -15.78 6.57 7.53
C GLN A 9 -15.21 6.95 8.92
N LYS A 10 -16.07 7.26 9.91
CA LYS A 10 -15.67 7.57 11.29
C LYS A 10 -14.88 6.43 11.98
N ASP A 11 -15.18 5.17 11.66
CA ASP A 11 -14.47 4.03 12.24
C ASP A 11 -13.03 3.98 11.72
N ILE A 12 -12.88 4.26 10.41
CA ILE A 12 -11.57 4.34 9.76
C ILE A 12 -10.77 5.53 10.30
N GLU A 13 -11.40 6.69 10.45
CA GLU A 13 -10.77 7.90 11.01
C GLU A 13 -10.25 7.68 12.43
N ARG A 14 -11.02 6.99 13.27
CA ARG A 14 -10.60 6.64 14.64
C ARG A 14 -9.39 5.73 14.63
N MET A 15 -9.42 4.66 13.83
CA MET A 15 -8.30 3.72 13.70
C MET A 15 -7.04 4.42 13.16
N VAL A 16 -7.17 5.23 12.11
CA VAL A 16 -6.04 5.95 11.50
C VAL A 16 -5.42 6.90 12.52
N ARG A 17 -6.22 7.65 13.28
CA ARG A 17 -5.70 8.51 14.36
C ARG A 17 -4.92 7.71 15.39
N GLN A 18 -5.49 6.61 15.92
CA GLN A 18 -4.82 5.75 16.89
C GLN A 18 -3.48 5.19 16.36
N ILE A 19 -3.42 4.81 15.09
CA ILE A 19 -2.17 4.37 14.47
C ILE A 19 -1.14 5.51 14.47
N PHE A 20 -1.54 6.73 14.11
CA PHE A 20 -0.62 7.87 14.01
C PHE A 20 -0.34 8.56 15.34
N ASP A 21 -0.94 8.14 16.46
CA ASP A 21 -0.51 8.53 17.80
C ASP A 21 0.86 7.92 18.16
N ASP A 22 1.23 6.80 17.52
CA ASP A 22 2.56 6.21 17.58
C ASP A 22 3.57 7.09 16.84
N LYS A 23 4.43 7.78 17.59
CA LYS A 23 5.42 8.73 17.07
C LYS A 23 6.57 8.07 16.33
N SER A 24 6.79 6.77 16.51
CA SER A 24 7.83 6.02 15.81
C SER A 24 7.52 5.83 14.32
N ILE A 25 6.24 5.95 13.91
CA ILE A 25 5.83 5.86 12.51
C ILE A 25 6.21 7.15 11.78
N ILE A 26 7.13 7.05 10.83
CA ILE A 26 7.60 8.16 9.97
C ILE A 26 7.35 7.81 8.51
N ASN A 27 7.76 6.63 8.06
CA ASN A 27 7.71 6.19 6.67
C ASN A 27 6.47 5.33 6.42
N VAL A 28 5.54 5.83 5.62
CA VAL A 28 4.22 5.25 5.39
C VAL A 28 4.06 4.81 3.94
N GLY A 29 3.97 3.51 3.71
CA GLY A 29 3.65 2.93 2.40
C GLY A 29 2.15 2.98 2.11
N LEU A 30 1.78 3.36 0.90
CA LEU A 30 0.39 3.48 0.46
C LEU A 30 0.17 2.75 -0.87
N SER A 31 -0.85 1.91 -0.96
CA SER A 31 -1.37 1.42 -2.24
C SER A 31 -2.02 2.56 -3.03
N GLY A 32 -1.94 2.51 -4.37
CA GLY A 32 -2.56 3.52 -5.25
C GLY A 32 -4.03 3.26 -5.58
N GLY A 33 -4.57 2.09 -5.28
CA GLY A 33 -5.90 1.65 -5.68
C GLY A 33 -7.06 2.34 -4.93
N ARG A 34 -8.31 2.09 -5.38
CA ARG A 34 -9.52 2.70 -4.79
C ARG A 34 -9.72 2.37 -3.32
N SER A 35 -9.24 1.23 -2.83
CA SER A 35 -9.35 0.82 -1.42
C SER A 35 -8.64 1.77 -0.45
N ILE A 36 -7.70 2.61 -0.93
CA ILE A 36 -6.97 3.57 -0.10
C ILE A 36 -7.75 4.87 0.16
N ILE A 37 -8.77 5.18 -0.65
CA ILE A 37 -9.52 6.44 -0.56
C ILE A 37 -10.02 6.75 0.85
N PRO A 38 -10.66 5.82 1.58
CA PRO A 38 -11.11 6.08 2.94
C PRO A 38 -9.95 6.37 3.92
N ILE A 39 -8.79 5.77 3.69
CA ILE A 39 -7.59 6.03 4.50
C ILE A 39 -7.07 7.44 4.23
N ILE A 40 -6.97 7.85 2.95
CA ILE A 40 -6.54 9.21 2.57
C ILE A 40 -7.48 10.26 3.19
N LYS A 41 -8.80 10.05 3.10
CA LYS A 41 -9.79 10.92 3.76
C LYS A 41 -9.56 11.02 5.27
N SER A 42 -9.16 9.92 5.90
CA SER A 42 -8.85 9.89 7.32
C SER A 42 -7.56 10.65 7.67
N LEU A 43 -6.56 10.65 6.78
CA LEU A 43 -5.34 11.46 6.94
C LEU A 43 -5.66 12.94 7.06
N MET A 44 -6.70 13.44 6.39
CA MET A 44 -7.14 14.84 6.51
C MET A 44 -7.58 15.22 7.94
N LYS A 45 -7.89 14.24 8.77
CA LYS A 45 -8.30 14.42 10.18
C LYS A 45 -7.15 14.19 11.18
N VAL A 46 -5.97 13.82 10.70
CA VAL A 46 -4.76 13.70 11.53
C VAL A 46 -4.22 15.09 11.84
N ASN A 47 -3.64 15.27 13.03
CA ASN A 47 -3.02 16.52 13.42
C ASN A 47 -1.98 17.01 12.41
N LEU A 48 -2.01 18.29 12.07
CA LEU A 48 -1.16 18.88 11.02
C LEU A 48 0.34 18.72 11.33
N ASN A 49 0.75 18.93 12.58
CA ASN A 49 2.16 18.77 12.97
C ASN A 49 2.60 17.32 12.81
N ARG A 50 1.69 16.37 13.06
CA ARG A 50 1.96 14.95 12.85
C ARG A 50 2.13 14.62 11.36
N LEU A 51 1.24 15.13 10.50
CA LEU A 51 1.31 14.93 9.04
C LEU A 51 2.61 15.49 8.45
N LYS A 52 3.06 16.66 8.92
CA LYS A 52 4.32 17.28 8.45
C LYS A 52 5.56 16.42 8.73
N GLY A 53 5.52 15.57 9.75
CA GLY A 53 6.61 14.65 10.08
C GLY A 53 6.59 13.32 9.32
N LEU A 54 5.56 13.05 8.50
CA LEU A 54 5.44 11.79 7.76
C LEU A 54 6.09 11.89 6.38
N ARG A 55 6.56 10.73 5.90
CA ARG A 55 7.00 10.50 4.51
C ARG A 55 6.11 9.42 3.90
N PHE A 56 5.66 9.64 2.69
CA PHE A 56 4.71 8.75 2.01
C PHE A 56 5.36 8.07 0.82
N PHE A 57 5.25 6.75 0.76
CA PHE A 57 5.85 5.90 -0.26
C PHE A 57 4.74 5.18 -1.03
N LEU A 58 4.79 5.21 -2.35
CA LEU A 58 3.90 4.39 -3.15
C LEU A 58 4.43 2.96 -3.19
N VAL A 59 3.59 1.98 -2.87
CA VAL A 59 4.03 0.56 -2.80
C VAL A 59 4.10 -0.11 -4.17
N ASP A 60 3.35 0.39 -5.14
CA ASP A 60 3.41 -0.07 -6.54
C ASP A 60 2.93 1.01 -7.49
N GLU A 61 3.41 1.01 -8.73
CA GLU A 61 2.93 1.91 -9.79
C GLU A 61 3.05 1.24 -11.17
N ARG A 62 2.22 1.73 -12.08
CA ARG A 62 2.19 1.32 -13.48
C ARG A 62 3.26 2.05 -14.25
N LEU A 63 4.00 1.35 -15.12
CA LEU A 63 5.05 1.93 -15.94
C LEU A 63 4.54 2.62 -17.21
N ALA A 64 3.24 2.56 -17.48
CA ALA A 64 2.63 3.31 -18.58
C ALA A 64 2.67 4.81 -18.31
N ALA A 65 3.17 5.60 -19.26
CA ALA A 65 3.41 7.04 -19.12
C ALA A 65 2.18 7.83 -18.62
N ASN A 66 0.96 7.44 -19.02
CA ASN A 66 -0.28 8.12 -18.64
C ASN A 66 -0.74 7.84 -17.20
N PHE A 67 -0.10 6.92 -16.49
CA PHE A 67 -0.49 6.51 -15.14
C PHE A 67 0.55 6.88 -14.09
N ASN A 68 1.68 7.48 -14.49
CA ASN A 68 2.77 7.84 -13.60
C ASN A 68 2.32 8.81 -12.51
N GLN A 69 2.53 8.44 -11.27
CA GLN A 69 2.27 9.26 -10.09
C GLN A 69 0.81 9.77 -9.96
N THR A 70 -0.06 9.46 -10.92
CA THR A 70 -1.43 9.99 -10.97
C THR A 70 -2.43 9.11 -10.27
N HIS A 71 -2.12 7.82 -10.07
CA HIS A 71 -3.08 6.87 -9.53
C HIS A 71 -3.43 7.18 -8.07
N LEU A 72 -2.43 7.31 -7.20
CA LEU A 72 -2.65 7.71 -5.82
C LEU A 72 -3.18 9.16 -5.73
N LEU A 73 -2.63 10.06 -6.54
CA LEU A 73 -3.06 11.46 -6.57
C LEU A 73 -4.53 11.60 -6.98
N LYS A 74 -4.98 10.88 -8.02
CA LYS A 74 -6.40 10.85 -8.44
C LYS A 74 -7.32 10.28 -7.37
N ASN A 75 -6.83 9.37 -6.52
CA ASN A 75 -7.60 8.77 -5.44
C ASN A 75 -7.63 9.61 -4.15
N GLY A 76 -7.37 10.91 -4.27
CA GLY A 76 -7.58 11.89 -3.20
C GLY A 76 -6.31 12.42 -2.56
N PHE A 77 -5.13 11.86 -2.85
CA PHE A 77 -3.88 12.33 -2.24
C PHE A 77 -3.51 13.76 -2.72
N LYS A 78 -3.94 14.13 -3.93
CA LYS A 78 -3.80 15.48 -4.45
C LYS A 78 -4.45 16.52 -3.54
N GLU A 79 -5.60 16.21 -2.95
CA GLU A 79 -6.32 17.12 -2.05
C GLU A 79 -5.47 17.48 -0.81
N LEU A 80 -4.73 16.50 -0.25
CA LEU A 80 -3.81 16.76 0.86
C LEU A 80 -2.69 17.75 0.50
N LEU A 81 -2.22 17.70 -0.76
CA LEU A 81 -1.23 18.64 -1.29
C LEU A 81 -1.84 20.02 -1.50
N ASP A 82 -3.02 20.07 -2.13
CA ASP A 82 -3.69 21.33 -2.51
C ASP A 82 -4.07 22.16 -1.28
N ILE A 83 -4.51 21.52 -0.19
CA ILE A 83 -4.79 22.20 1.08
C ILE A 83 -3.53 22.42 1.94
N LYS A 84 -2.34 22.18 1.38
CA LYS A 84 -1.04 22.37 2.02
C LYS A 84 -0.86 21.65 3.36
N LYS A 85 -1.60 20.55 3.59
CA LYS A 85 -1.40 19.71 4.77
C LYS A 85 -0.13 18.89 4.69
N ILE A 86 0.28 18.53 3.47
CA ILE A 86 1.57 17.90 3.15
C ILE A 86 2.21 18.62 1.97
N ASN A 87 3.49 18.40 1.74
CA ASN A 87 4.21 18.97 0.61
C ASN A 87 4.84 17.87 -0.27
N LYS A 88 5.22 18.22 -1.51
CA LYS A 88 5.78 17.27 -2.47
C LYS A 88 7.06 16.60 -1.98
N LYS A 89 7.84 17.22 -1.09
CA LYS A 89 9.08 16.64 -0.53
C LYS A 89 8.83 15.47 0.41
N GLN A 90 7.58 15.30 0.86
CA GLN A 90 7.15 14.15 1.68
C GLN A 90 6.72 12.94 0.84
N LEU A 91 6.68 13.08 -0.50
CA LEU A 91 6.24 12.03 -1.42
C LEU A 91 7.45 11.36 -2.07
N PHE A 92 7.61 10.08 -1.79
CA PHE A 92 8.69 9.25 -2.32
C PHE A 92 8.11 8.26 -3.33
N PHE A 93 8.06 8.71 -4.58
CA PHE A 93 7.64 7.91 -5.71
C PHE A 93 8.82 7.74 -6.67
N PRO A 94 9.08 6.55 -7.20
CA PRO A 94 10.08 6.41 -8.23
C PRO A 94 9.67 7.26 -9.44
N LYS A 95 10.62 8.02 -9.98
CA LYS A 95 10.41 8.71 -11.25
C LYS A 95 10.40 7.65 -12.34
N ILE A 96 9.27 7.50 -13.02
CA ILE A 96 9.16 6.59 -14.15
C ILE A 96 9.70 7.28 -15.41
N THR A 97 10.78 6.74 -15.95
CA THR A 97 11.51 7.30 -17.10
C THR A 97 11.24 6.56 -18.40
N GLY A 98 10.59 5.38 -18.32
CA GLY A 98 10.43 4.43 -19.43
C GLY A 98 11.62 3.48 -19.60
N ASN A 99 12.71 3.67 -18.84
CA ASN A 99 13.79 2.71 -18.75
C ASN A 99 13.60 1.84 -17.50
N PHE A 100 13.05 0.66 -17.69
CA PHE A 100 12.63 -0.24 -16.60
C PHE A 100 13.75 -0.59 -15.62
N ASN A 101 14.98 -0.76 -16.11
CA ASN A 101 16.11 -1.09 -15.23
C ASN A 101 16.49 0.10 -14.35
N LYS A 102 16.57 1.31 -14.91
CA LYS A 102 16.84 2.53 -14.15
C LYS A 102 15.73 2.82 -13.15
N ASP A 103 14.48 2.62 -13.53
CA ASP A 103 13.33 2.85 -12.68
C ASP A 103 13.30 1.86 -11.50
N LEU A 104 13.64 0.58 -11.75
CA LEU A 104 13.78 -0.45 -10.70
C LEU A 104 14.94 -0.15 -9.75
N GLU A 105 16.09 0.25 -10.28
CA GLU A 105 17.26 0.63 -9.47
C GLU A 105 16.93 1.80 -8.56
N ALA A 106 16.29 2.83 -9.10
CA ALA A 106 15.83 3.99 -8.32
C ALA A 106 14.86 3.60 -7.21
N CYS A 107 13.90 2.69 -7.51
CA CYS A 107 12.94 2.20 -6.53
C CYS A 107 13.63 1.41 -5.40
N ASN A 108 14.55 0.50 -5.74
CA ASN A 108 15.35 -0.24 -4.75
C ASN A 108 16.18 0.70 -3.87
N LYS A 109 16.80 1.73 -4.44
CA LYS A 109 17.57 2.74 -3.71
C LYS A 109 16.68 3.51 -2.71
N ILE A 110 15.49 3.94 -3.15
CA ILE A 110 14.52 4.61 -2.27
C ILE A 110 14.12 3.67 -1.12
N ALA A 111 13.77 2.42 -1.40
CA ALA A 111 13.36 1.45 -0.41
C ALA A 111 14.48 1.10 0.58
N LYS A 112 15.73 0.96 0.10
CA LYS A 112 16.91 0.67 0.94
C LYS A 112 17.21 1.80 1.92
N ASN A 113 17.06 3.04 1.49
CA ASN A 113 17.36 4.22 2.30
C ASN A 113 16.23 4.61 3.25
N ASN A 114 15.05 4.00 3.13
CA ASN A 114 13.84 4.38 3.87
C ASN A 114 13.03 3.14 4.20
N SER A 115 13.39 2.42 5.26
CA SER A 115 12.55 1.32 5.76
C SER A 115 11.15 1.82 6.12
N LEU A 116 10.13 1.06 5.72
CA LEU A 116 8.74 1.40 6.04
C LEU A 116 8.42 1.05 7.49
N ASP A 117 7.80 1.99 8.21
CA ASP A 117 7.28 1.77 9.56
C ASP A 117 5.84 1.26 9.52
N LEU A 118 5.08 1.71 8.54
CA LEU A 118 3.67 1.37 8.34
C LEU A 118 3.37 1.20 6.86
N VAL A 119 2.53 0.23 6.51
CA VAL A 119 2.04 0.08 5.14
C VAL A 119 0.54 -0.21 5.10
N PHE A 120 -0.18 0.53 4.26
CA PHE A 120 -1.58 0.30 3.93
C PHE A 120 -1.69 -0.43 2.60
N LEU A 121 -2.18 -1.65 2.62
CA LEU A 121 -2.28 -2.53 1.46
C LEU A 121 -3.75 -2.83 1.13
N GLY A 122 -4.22 -2.32 0.01
CA GLY A 122 -5.49 -2.77 -0.58
C GLY A 122 -5.33 -4.21 -1.09
N VAL A 123 -6.21 -5.11 -0.67
CA VAL A 123 -6.19 -6.50 -1.14
C VAL A 123 -7.10 -6.66 -2.36
N GLY A 124 -6.61 -7.29 -3.41
CA GLY A 124 -7.37 -7.63 -4.62
C GLY A 124 -8.40 -8.74 -4.39
N GLU A 125 -9.35 -8.91 -5.32
CA GLU A 125 -10.33 -10.01 -5.27
C GLU A 125 -9.67 -11.38 -5.38
N ASP A 126 -8.52 -11.45 -6.05
CA ASP A 126 -7.63 -12.59 -6.20
C ASP A 126 -6.58 -12.69 -5.08
N CYS A 127 -6.73 -11.92 -4.02
CA CYS A 127 -5.80 -11.80 -2.90
C CYS A 127 -4.43 -11.18 -3.24
N HIS A 128 -4.23 -10.54 -4.41
CA HIS A 128 -3.00 -9.79 -4.66
C HIS A 128 -2.87 -8.60 -3.69
N ILE A 129 -1.65 -8.21 -3.42
CA ILE A 129 -1.27 -6.99 -2.70
C ILE A 129 -0.21 -6.24 -3.50
N ALA A 130 -0.24 -4.90 -3.48
CA ALA A 130 0.59 -4.10 -4.36
C ALA A 130 0.45 -4.60 -5.81
N SER A 131 1.55 -4.92 -6.52
CA SER A 131 1.49 -5.66 -7.79
C SER A 131 2.07 -7.08 -7.69
N ILE A 132 1.94 -7.72 -6.53
CA ILE A 132 2.30 -9.13 -6.30
C ILE A 132 1.05 -9.98 -6.50
N PHE A 133 0.94 -10.64 -7.65
CA PHE A 133 -0.23 -11.43 -8.07
C PHE A 133 -0.11 -12.91 -7.67
N PRO A 134 -1.21 -13.69 -7.73
CA PRO A 134 -1.17 -15.12 -7.50
C PRO A 134 -0.09 -15.82 -8.34
N LYS A 135 0.72 -16.66 -7.70
CA LYS A 135 1.82 -17.44 -8.30
C LYS A 135 2.94 -16.59 -8.90
N ALA A 136 2.96 -15.27 -8.66
CA ALA A 136 4.00 -14.39 -9.18
C ALA A 136 5.36 -14.71 -8.57
N LYS A 137 6.42 -14.58 -9.37
CA LYS A 137 7.82 -14.76 -8.92
C LYS A 137 8.24 -13.73 -7.86
N GLU A 138 7.59 -12.58 -7.83
CA GLU A 138 7.79 -11.50 -6.87
C GLU A 138 7.49 -11.92 -5.42
N LEU A 139 6.75 -13.02 -5.21
CA LEU A 139 6.50 -13.61 -3.87
C LEU A 139 7.79 -14.09 -3.19
N GLU A 140 8.80 -14.47 -3.97
CA GLU A 140 10.07 -15.03 -3.50
C GLU A 140 11.25 -14.07 -3.73
N SER A 141 10.96 -12.81 -4.06
CA SER A 141 12.00 -11.81 -4.32
C SER A 141 12.73 -11.41 -3.04
N GLU A 142 14.04 -11.50 -3.04
CA GLU A 142 14.93 -10.99 -1.99
C GLU A 142 15.27 -9.50 -2.16
N ASN A 143 14.92 -8.90 -3.29
CA ASN A 143 15.07 -7.46 -3.51
C ASN A 143 13.91 -6.71 -2.85
N LEU A 144 14.12 -5.42 -2.55
CA LEU A 144 13.07 -4.55 -1.95
C LEU A 144 12.02 -4.10 -2.97
N ALA A 145 12.38 -4.05 -4.24
CA ALA A 145 11.45 -3.77 -5.33
C ALA A 145 11.67 -4.75 -6.50
N SER A 146 10.63 -4.94 -7.31
CA SER A 146 10.66 -5.82 -8.48
C SER A 146 9.88 -5.22 -9.64
N LEU A 147 10.27 -5.63 -10.87
CA LEU A 147 9.50 -5.37 -12.09
C LEU A 147 8.50 -6.50 -12.31
N VAL A 148 7.26 -6.13 -12.59
CA VAL A 148 6.19 -7.01 -13.06
C VAL A 148 5.92 -6.65 -14.52
N ILE A 149 6.17 -7.56 -15.44
CA ILE A 149 6.05 -7.33 -16.90
C ILE A 149 4.81 -8.00 -17.52
N ASP A 150 4.17 -8.89 -16.77
CA ASP A 150 3.07 -9.74 -17.21
C ASP A 150 1.88 -9.72 -16.23
N SER A 151 1.64 -8.56 -15.61
CA SER A 151 0.48 -8.39 -14.73
C SER A 151 -0.81 -8.87 -15.41
N PRO A 152 -1.68 -9.64 -14.73
CA PRO A 152 -2.97 -10.06 -15.29
C PRO A 152 -3.95 -8.89 -15.46
N LYS A 153 -3.58 -7.67 -14.98
CA LYS A 153 -4.38 -6.45 -15.08
C LYS A 153 -3.62 -5.38 -15.86
N MET A 154 -4.32 -4.73 -16.78
CA MET A 154 -3.72 -3.63 -17.55
C MET A 154 -3.43 -2.39 -16.68
N PRO A 155 -2.38 -1.63 -16.99
CA PRO A 155 -1.25 -2.00 -17.86
C PRO A 155 -0.44 -3.15 -17.26
N LYS A 156 0.23 -3.93 -18.12
CA LYS A 156 0.97 -5.14 -17.70
C LYS A 156 2.25 -4.81 -16.95
N GLU A 157 2.93 -3.76 -17.39
CA GLU A 157 4.22 -3.38 -16.84
C GLU A 157 4.02 -2.54 -15.57
N ARG A 158 4.62 -3.01 -14.48
CA ARG A 158 4.54 -2.36 -13.17
C ARG A 158 5.86 -2.44 -12.43
N ILE A 159 6.05 -1.55 -11.49
CA ILE A 159 7.07 -1.64 -10.46
C ILE A 159 6.37 -1.82 -9.11
N THR A 160 6.87 -2.70 -8.27
CA THR A 160 6.25 -3.02 -6.98
C THR A 160 7.30 -3.15 -5.89
N LEU A 161 7.00 -2.68 -4.69
CA LEU A 161 7.71 -3.14 -3.50
C LEU A 161 7.33 -4.60 -3.22
N THR A 162 8.28 -5.36 -2.69
CA THR A 162 8.15 -6.79 -2.43
C THR A 162 7.76 -7.08 -0.99
N LEU A 163 7.51 -8.34 -0.66
CA LEU A 163 7.27 -8.76 0.73
C LEU A 163 8.45 -8.41 1.65
N LYS A 164 9.68 -8.43 1.12
CA LYS A 164 10.90 -8.04 1.82
C LYS A 164 10.87 -6.59 2.29
N ALA A 165 10.36 -5.68 1.44
CA ALA A 165 10.22 -4.27 1.80
C ALA A 165 9.19 -4.03 2.92
N PHE A 166 8.25 -4.97 3.12
CA PHE A 166 7.21 -4.86 4.15
C PHE A 166 7.56 -5.61 5.45
N GLU A 167 8.68 -6.32 5.51
CA GLU A 167 9.00 -7.27 6.57
C GLU A 167 8.85 -6.66 7.97
N ASN A 168 9.45 -5.51 8.21
CA ASN A 168 9.48 -4.84 9.52
C ASN A 168 8.34 -3.84 9.75
N ALA A 169 7.57 -3.52 8.72
CA ALA A 169 6.48 -2.56 8.83
C ALA A 169 5.28 -3.11 9.61
N LYS A 170 4.55 -2.24 10.32
CA LYS A 170 3.15 -2.50 10.70
C LYS A 170 2.30 -2.55 9.43
N LYS A 171 1.49 -3.57 9.25
CA LYS A 171 0.71 -3.78 8.02
C LYS A 171 -0.78 -3.62 8.30
N VAL A 172 -1.44 -2.83 7.45
CA VAL A 172 -2.90 -2.67 7.44
C VAL A 172 -3.43 -3.25 6.13
N LEU A 173 -4.10 -4.39 6.20
CA LEU A 173 -4.75 -5.03 5.06
C LEU A 173 -6.19 -4.53 4.94
N ILE A 174 -6.57 -4.08 3.74
CA ILE A 174 -7.85 -3.43 3.48
C ILE A 174 -8.70 -4.32 2.58
N PHE A 175 -9.84 -4.78 3.12
CA PHE A 175 -10.84 -5.59 2.42
C PHE A 175 -12.17 -4.85 2.42
N PHE A 176 -12.36 -3.92 1.49
CA PHE A 176 -13.61 -3.20 1.32
C PHE A 176 -14.39 -3.66 0.08
N GLY A 177 -15.70 -3.76 0.24
CA GLY A 177 -16.61 -4.19 -0.80
C GLY A 177 -16.95 -5.70 -0.73
N LYS A 178 -18.21 -6.03 -1.05
CA LYS A 178 -18.72 -7.40 -1.01
C LYS A 178 -17.94 -8.36 -1.92
N GLU A 179 -17.37 -7.85 -3.00
CA GLU A 179 -16.51 -8.57 -3.95
C GLU A 179 -15.22 -9.10 -3.29
N LYS A 180 -14.80 -8.53 -2.16
CA LYS A 180 -13.63 -8.96 -1.40
C LYS A 180 -13.90 -10.09 -0.41
N ARG A 181 -15.16 -10.54 -0.26
CA ARG A 181 -15.54 -11.60 0.70
C ARG A 181 -14.73 -12.88 0.50
N LYS A 182 -14.60 -13.33 -0.75
CA LYS A 182 -13.81 -14.53 -1.09
C LYS A 182 -12.33 -14.33 -0.77
N ALA A 183 -11.78 -13.16 -1.08
CA ALA A 183 -10.39 -12.83 -0.79
C ALA A 183 -10.13 -12.79 0.72
N LEU A 184 -11.02 -12.20 1.52
CA LEU A 184 -10.90 -12.19 2.97
C LEU A 184 -10.91 -13.61 3.55
N LYS A 185 -11.85 -14.47 3.12
CA LYS A 185 -11.92 -15.87 3.52
C LYS A 185 -10.66 -16.64 3.14
N ASN A 186 -10.15 -16.44 1.92
CA ASN A 186 -8.92 -17.08 1.46
C ASN A 186 -7.72 -16.59 2.27
N TYR A 187 -7.64 -15.30 2.61
CA TYR A 187 -6.62 -14.76 3.49
C TYR A 187 -6.68 -15.41 4.89
N GLU A 188 -7.86 -15.53 5.49
CA GLU A 188 -8.04 -16.08 6.84
C GLU A 188 -7.65 -17.55 6.91
N ASN A 189 -8.01 -18.34 5.90
CA ASN A 189 -7.85 -19.81 5.88
C ASN A 189 -6.50 -20.28 5.33
N ASN A 190 -5.65 -19.41 4.82
CA ASN A 190 -4.38 -19.81 4.23
C ASN A 190 -3.19 -19.11 4.88
N TYR A 191 -2.04 -19.77 4.85
CA TYR A 191 -0.75 -19.24 5.27
C TYR A 191 0.31 -19.54 4.20
N LYS A 192 1.01 -18.51 3.73
CA LYS A 192 2.06 -18.58 2.69
C LYS A 192 1.64 -19.39 1.45
N ASN A 193 0.42 -19.20 1.01
CA ASN A 193 -0.12 -19.88 -0.17
C ASN A 193 0.08 -19.00 -1.42
N LYS A 194 0.85 -19.47 -2.39
CA LYS A 194 1.17 -18.73 -3.63
C LYS A 194 -0.07 -18.33 -4.45
N ASN A 195 -1.19 -19.02 -4.29
CA ASN A 195 -2.46 -18.62 -4.91
C ASN A 195 -3.09 -17.39 -4.24
N TYR A 196 -2.64 -17.02 -3.05
CA TYR A 196 -3.21 -15.94 -2.24
C TYR A 196 -2.10 -15.07 -1.65
N PRO A 197 -1.50 -14.16 -2.42
CA PRO A 197 -0.34 -13.37 -2.00
C PRO A 197 -0.49 -12.68 -0.64
N ALA A 198 -1.66 -12.14 -0.31
CA ALA A 198 -1.92 -11.55 0.99
C ALA A 198 -1.67 -12.53 2.16
N SER A 199 -1.80 -13.86 1.94
CA SER A 199 -1.58 -14.89 2.96
C SER A 199 -0.12 -14.98 3.46
N PHE A 200 0.83 -14.38 2.74
CA PHE A 200 2.21 -14.24 3.19
C PHE A 200 2.36 -13.18 4.28
N ILE A 201 1.38 -12.26 4.38
CA ILE A 201 1.36 -11.23 5.40
C ILE A 201 0.56 -11.72 6.60
N LYS A 202 1.23 -12.35 7.56
CA LYS A 202 0.67 -12.85 8.81
C LYS A 202 1.58 -12.44 9.97
N GLY A 203 1.04 -12.39 11.18
CA GLY A 203 1.81 -12.11 12.39
C GLY A 203 1.16 -11.13 13.36
N LYS A 204 1.94 -10.60 14.31
CA LYS A 204 1.43 -9.76 15.43
C LYS A 204 1.15 -8.30 15.01
N ASN A 205 1.95 -7.77 14.09
CA ASN A 205 1.87 -6.35 13.68
C ASN A 205 0.93 -6.14 12.47
N ILE A 206 -0.23 -6.83 12.47
CA ILE A 206 -1.19 -6.77 11.37
C ILE A 206 -2.54 -6.32 11.88
N ILE A 207 -3.11 -5.35 11.17
CA ILE A 207 -4.48 -4.89 11.32
C ILE A 207 -5.23 -5.24 10.04
N ILE A 208 -6.36 -5.91 10.17
CA ILE A 208 -7.30 -6.08 9.06
C ILE A 208 -8.39 -5.04 9.24
N ILE A 209 -8.68 -4.29 8.17
CA ILE A 209 -9.82 -3.39 8.14
C ILE A 209 -10.79 -3.86 7.04
N THR A 210 -12.05 -4.01 7.39
CA THR A 210 -13.06 -4.54 6.48
C THR A 210 -14.46 -4.01 6.81
N ASP A 211 -15.31 -3.90 5.79
CA ASP A 211 -16.75 -3.67 5.90
C ASP A 211 -17.57 -4.97 5.74
N ILE A 212 -16.89 -6.09 5.55
CA ILE A 212 -17.47 -7.42 5.30
C ILE A 212 -17.70 -8.15 6.63
N LYS A 213 -18.92 -8.60 6.85
CA LYS A 213 -19.30 -9.54 7.92
C LYS A 213 -19.11 -10.98 7.48
#